data_902ed76562ac8f94e6fe933350231399
#
_entry.id   902ed76562ac8f94e6fe933350231399
#
_cell.length_a   1.000
_cell.length_b   1.000
_cell.length_c   1.000
_cell.angle_alpha   90.00
_cell.angle_beta   90.00
_cell.angle_gamma   90.00
#
_symmetry.space_group_name_H-M   'P 1'
#
loop_
_entity.id
_entity.type
_entity.pdbx_description
1 polymer ?
#
loop_
_entity_poly.entity_id
_entity_poly.type
_entity_poly.pdbx_seq_one_letter_code
_entity_poly.pdbx_strand_id
1 'polypeptide(L)'
;MHFNIKENIIRKLNLIVIGFFLSVLLCMIIVIVWASNKGFDLTDEGYYLYSMQHTEGGTAFFEYQKILIDWIGWLDLKIIGYRILRLVLTLFSAIVFAKGLFKLLLKQGKISEAVSVNRIIHFTFILIASLLSYSVYPQSLSYNTLTLVNVQLSAGLILYAISFEEDKLSYRINVILLFAGFIVGFQNFVKFTNGILLAALLGSYLLIFSINNT
;
A
#
# COMPACT_ATOMS: atom_id res chain seq x y z
N MET A 1 -30.53 -34.53 -1.64
CA MET A 1 -29.56 -34.78 -0.55
C MET A 1 -28.11 -34.51 -0.98
N HIS A 2 -27.68 -34.79 -2.20
CA HIS A 2 -26.30 -34.54 -2.70
C HIS A 2 -25.87 -33.08 -2.78
N PHE A 3 -26.76 -32.13 -3.03
CA PHE A 3 -26.45 -30.69 -3.13
C PHE A 3 -25.91 -30.12 -1.82
N ASN A 4 -26.47 -30.52 -0.70
CA ASN A 4 -26.12 -30.02 0.64
C ASN A 4 -24.71 -30.47 1.11
N ILE A 5 -24.22 -31.62 0.64
CA ILE A 5 -22.91 -32.16 1.01
C ILE A 5 -21.80 -31.37 0.31
N LYS A 6 -21.97 -31.05 -0.99
CA LYS A 6 -20.99 -30.29 -1.79
C LYS A 6 -20.80 -28.87 -1.26
N GLU A 7 -21.89 -28.20 -0.89
CA GLU A 7 -21.83 -26.84 -0.29
C GLU A 7 -21.11 -26.84 1.07
N ASN A 8 -21.36 -27.84 1.91
CA ASN A 8 -20.68 -27.98 3.19
C ASN A 8 -19.18 -28.22 3.05
N ILE A 9 -18.76 -29.00 2.06
CA ILE A 9 -17.34 -29.26 1.79
C ILE A 9 -16.66 -27.96 1.30
N ILE A 10 -17.26 -27.24 0.35
CA ILE A 10 -16.74 -25.98 -0.17
C ILE A 10 -16.62 -24.95 0.96
N ARG A 11 -17.62 -24.83 1.82
CA ARG A 11 -17.59 -23.93 2.97
C ARG A 11 -16.46 -24.26 3.95
N LYS A 12 -16.23 -25.54 4.26
CA LYS A 12 -15.13 -25.98 5.13
C LYS A 12 -13.78 -25.68 4.50
N LEU A 13 -13.59 -25.98 3.21
CA LEU A 13 -12.36 -25.67 2.50
C LEU A 13 -12.06 -24.16 2.50
N ASN A 14 -13.06 -23.33 2.26
CA ASN A 14 -12.91 -21.89 2.31
C ASN A 14 -12.49 -21.38 3.70
N LEU A 15 -13.04 -21.94 4.77
CA LEU A 15 -12.65 -21.59 6.15
C LEU A 15 -11.20 -21.99 6.43
N ILE A 16 -10.75 -23.16 5.94
CA ILE A 16 -9.36 -23.62 6.08
C ILE A 16 -8.42 -22.66 5.34
N VAL A 17 -8.76 -22.29 4.09
CA VAL A 17 -7.96 -21.36 3.28
C VAL A 17 -7.86 -19.99 3.96
N ILE A 18 -8.98 -19.44 4.43
CA ILE A 18 -8.98 -18.18 5.18
C ILE A 18 -8.10 -18.29 6.43
N GLY A 19 -8.28 -19.32 7.22
CA GLY A 19 -7.49 -19.57 8.44
C GLY A 19 -6.00 -19.63 8.14
N PHE A 20 -5.61 -20.31 7.06
CA PHE A 20 -4.22 -20.38 6.63
C PHE A 20 -3.65 -18.99 6.27
N PHE A 21 -4.33 -18.23 5.40
CA PHE A 21 -3.86 -16.89 5.00
C PHE A 21 -3.78 -15.92 6.18
N LEU A 22 -4.78 -15.93 7.08
CA LEU A 22 -4.77 -15.09 8.28
C LEU A 22 -3.64 -15.48 9.23
N SER A 23 -3.36 -16.77 9.39
CA SER A 23 -2.25 -17.26 10.21
C SER A 23 -0.90 -16.81 9.64
N VAL A 24 -0.70 -16.92 8.33
CA VAL A 24 0.52 -16.44 7.66
C VAL A 24 0.68 -14.93 7.86
N LEU A 25 -0.37 -14.13 7.62
CA LEU A 25 -0.33 -12.68 7.82
C LEU A 25 0.03 -12.33 9.27
N LEU A 26 -0.62 -12.98 10.24
CA LEU A 26 -0.35 -12.75 11.67
C LEU A 26 1.08 -13.12 12.04
N CYS A 27 1.58 -14.27 11.59
CA CYS A 27 2.97 -14.67 11.81
C CYS A 27 3.95 -13.66 11.23
N MET A 28 3.73 -13.15 10.00
CA MET A 28 4.58 -12.13 9.40
C MET A 28 4.60 -10.85 10.25
N ILE A 29 3.44 -10.36 10.68
CA ILE A 29 3.35 -9.15 11.52
C ILE A 29 4.09 -9.36 12.85
N ILE A 30 3.89 -10.50 13.52
CA ILE A 30 4.56 -10.83 14.79
C ILE A 30 6.08 -10.84 14.59
N VAL A 31 6.56 -11.50 13.54
CA VAL A 31 8.00 -11.56 13.23
C VAL A 31 8.57 -10.17 12.95
N ILE A 32 7.88 -9.33 12.16
CA ILE A 32 8.32 -7.98 11.85
C ILE A 32 8.36 -7.11 13.13
N VAL A 33 7.33 -7.18 13.96
CA VAL A 33 7.27 -6.44 15.23
C VAL A 33 8.37 -6.91 16.18
N TRP A 34 8.57 -8.23 16.30
CA TRP A 34 9.66 -8.78 17.12
C TRP A 34 11.04 -8.35 16.58
N ALA A 35 11.24 -8.41 15.26
CA ALA A 35 12.47 -8.01 14.60
C ALA A 35 12.73 -6.51 14.69
N SER A 36 11.69 -5.67 14.86
CA SER A 36 11.83 -4.22 14.94
C SER A 36 12.72 -3.75 16.10
N ASN A 37 12.90 -4.60 17.12
CA ASN A 37 13.81 -4.36 18.26
C ASN A 37 15.14 -5.13 18.12
N LYS A 38 15.42 -5.76 16.98
CA LYS A 38 16.59 -6.61 16.77
C LYS A 38 17.41 -6.12 15.59
N GLY A 39 18.75 -6.26 15.76
CA GLY A 39 19.69 -5.90 14.72
C GLY A 39 19.68 -4.41 14.37
N PHE A 40 20.72 -3.97 13.74
CA PHE A 40 20.85 -2.64 13.17
C PHE A 40 21.73 -2.76 11.92
N ASP A 41 21.19 -2.35 10.79
CA ASP A 41 21.98 -2.25 9.57
C ASP A 41 22.73 -0.93 9.59
N LEU A 42 24.07 -1.02 9.82
CA LEU A 42 24.95 0.15 9.89
C LEU A 42 25.10 0.86 8.53
N THR A 43 24.82 0.17 7.43
CA THR A 43 24.97 0.72 6.09
C THR A 43 23.72 1.52 5.68
N ASP A 44 22.70 0.87 5.19
CA ASP A 44 21.54 1.53 4.60
C ASP A 44 20.63 2.13 5.67
N GLU A 45 20.30 1.38 6.72
CA GLU A 45 19.40 1.86 7.76
C GLU A 45 20.03 2.99 8.59
N GLY A 46 21.31 2.83 8.95
CA GLY A 46 22.06 3.85 9.68
C GLY A 46 22.13 5.16 8.92
N TYR A 47 22.34 5.08 7.61
CA TYR A 47 22.38 6.24 6.74
C TYR A 47 21.02 6.98 6.66
N TYR A 48 19.91 6.25 6.51
CA TYR A 48 18.58 6.88 6.49
C TYR A 48 18.22 7.53 7.82
N LEU A 49 18.52 6.87 8.95
CA LEU A 49 18.25 7.41 10.27
C LEU A 49 19.13 8.62 10.59
N TYR A 50 20.41 8.56 10.21
CA TYR A 50 21.33 9.70 10.35
C TYR A 50 20.84 10.91 9.55
N SER A 51 20.44 10.71 8.30
CA SER A 51 19.92 11.76 7.43
C SER A 51 18.61 12.36 7.95
N MET A 52 17.79 11.59 8.64
CA MET A 52 16.58 12.07 9.32
C MET A 52 16.88 12.90 10.57
N GLN A 53 18.00 12.68 11.24
CA GLN A 53 18.40 13.44 12.44
C GLN A 53 19.21 14.70 12.11
N HIS A 54 19.88 14.73 10.96
CA HIS A 54 20.82 15.79 10.56
C HIS A 54 20.42 16.38 9.22
N THR A 55 19.33 17.14 9.21
CA THR A 55 18.79 17.76 7.98
C THR A 55 19.60 19.00 7.49
N GLU A 56 20.50 19.52 8.31
CA GLU A 56 21.23 20.77 8.03
C GLU A 56 22.42 20.62 7.08
N GLY A 57 22.69 19.46 6.53
CA GLY A 57 23.80 19.23 5.60
C GLY A 57 23.41 18.38 4.40
N GLY A 58 22.11 18.20 4.18
CA GLY A 58 21.60 17.28 3.16
C GLY A 58 21.96 17.70 1.75
N THR A 59 22.60 16.81 1.02
CA THR A 59 22.67 16.87 -0.43
C THR A 59 21.26 16.83 -1.02
N ALA A 60 21.02 17.51 -2.12
CA ALA A 60 19.73 17.60 -2.84
C ALA A 60 19.00 16.26 -3.14
N PHE A 61 19.62 15.12 -2.79
CA PHE A 61 19.08 13.78 -3.01
C PHE A 61 18.08 13.31 -1.94
N PHE A 62 17.91 14.05 -0.83
CA PHE A 62 17.12 13.60 0.33
C PHE A 62 16.10 14.62 0.83
N GLU A 63 15.57 15.44 -0.06
CA GLU A 63 14.56 16.44 0.31
C GLU A 63 13.30 15.79 0.95
N TYR A 64 12.95 14.56 0.58
CA TYR A 64 11.83 13.86 1.19
C TYR A 64 12.01 13.62 2.70
N GLN A 65 13.25 13.43 3.17
CA GLN A 65 13.55 13.24 4.59
C GLN A 65 13.26 14.50 5.39
N LYS A 66 13.64 15.67 4.85
CA LYS A 66 13.31 16.96 5.45
C LYS A 66 11.81 17.17 5.53
N ILE A 67 11.09 16.92 4.42
CA ILE A 67 9.62 17.00 4.41
C ILE A 67 8.99 16.07 5.44
N LEU A 68 9.48 14.83 5.55
CA LEU A 68 8.98 13.88 6.55
C LEU A 68 9.25 14.37 7.97
N ILE A 69 10.43 14.89 8.26
CA ILE A 69 10.75 15.40 9.59
C ILE A 69 9.91 16.62 9.93
N ASP A 70 9.71 17.53 9.00
CA ASP A 70 8.84 18.68 9.20
C ASP A 70 7.39 18.26 9.55
N TRP A 71 6.94 17.11 9.01
CA TRP A 71 5.58 16.60 9.26
C TRP A 71 5.46 15.73 10.51
N ILE A 72 6.46 14.90 10.80
CA ILE A 72 6.37 13.89 11.86
C ILE A 72 7.45 14.02 12.94
N GLY A 73 8.38 14.98 12.82
CA GLY A 73 9.50 15.16 13.77
C GLY A 73 9.02 15.45 15.21
N TRP A 74 7.83 16.05 15.36
CA TRP A 74 7.19 16.28 16.65
C TRP A 74 6.88 14.97 17.42
N LEU A 75 6.87 13.80 16.75
CA LEU A 75 6.68 12.50 17.39
C LEU A 75 7.94 11.97 18.09
N ASP A 76 9.10 12.61 17.88
CA ASP A 76 10.41 12.18 18.43
C ASP A 76 10.64 10.66 18.29
N LEU A 77 10.45 10.16 17.07
CA LEU A 77 10.55 8.72 16.81
C LEU A 77 11.99 8.24 16.92
N LYS A 78 12.20 7.23 17.77
CA LYS A 78 13.45 6.45 17.80
C LYS A 78 13.43 5.38 16.70
N ILE A 79 14.54 4.64 16.54
CA ILE A 79 14.71 3.58 15.51
C ILE A 79 13.48 2.66 15.43
N ILE A 80 13.02 2.16 16.57
CA ILE A 80 11.86 1.27 16.65
C ILE A 80 10.60 1.99 16.12
N GLY A 81 10.44 3.27 16.45
CA GLY A 81 9.31 4.08 15.98
C GLY A 81 9.27 4.20 14.46
N TYR A 82 10.40 4.44 13.80
CA TYR A 82 10.49 4.49 12.32
C TYR A 82 10.20 3.13 11.68
N ARG A 83 10.63 2.02 12.29
CA ARG A 83 10.34 0.67 11.83
C ARG A 83 8.86 0.32 11.95
N ILE A 84 8.22 0.70 13.06
CA ILE A 84 6.76 0.53 13.25
C ILE A 84 5.99 1.44 12.30
N LEU A 85 6.41 2.70 12.12
CA LEU A 85 5.81 3.61 11.15
C LEU A 85 5.84 3.02 9.73
N ARG A 86 6.96 2.44 9.32
CA ARG A 86 7.05 1.70 8.06
C ARG A 86 5.99 0.61 7.95
N LEU A 87 5.84 -0.22 9.00
CA LEU A 87 4.85 -1.29 9.03
C LEU A 87 3.43 -0.73 8.85
N VAL A 88 3.09 0.32 9.62
CA VAL A 88 1.78 0.96 9.54
C VAL A 88 1.50 1.53 8.14
N LEU A 89 2.46 2.24 7.56
CA LEU A 89 2.33 2.81 6.21
C LEU A 89 2.18 1.72 5.13
N THR A 90 2.96 0.63 5.23
CA THR A 90 2.89 -0.51 4.30
C THR A 90 1.51 -1.19 4.38
N LEU A 91 1.01 -1.47 5.58
CA LEU A 91 -0.31 -2.08 5.76
C LEU A 91 -1.43 -1.15 5.31
N PHE A 92 -1.35 0.14 5.64
CA PHE A 92 -2.34 1.13 5.24
C PHE A 92 -2.42 1.26 3.71
N SER A 93 -1.29 1.41 3.04
CA SER A 93 -1.25 1.52 1.57
C SER A 93 -1.75 0.24 0.89
N ALA A 94 -1.40 -0.93 1.41
CA ALA A 94 -1.88 -2.21 0.92
C ALA A 94 -3.41 -2.36 1.06
N ILE A 95 -3.99 -1.90 2.19
CA ILE A 95 -5.45 -1.89 2.40
C ILE A 95 -6.14 -0.97 1.38
N VAL A 96 -5.61 0.23 1.15
CA VAL A 96 -6.16 1.17 0.16
C VAL A 96 -6.11 0.56 -1.24
N PHE A 97 -4.98 -0.03 -1.62
CA PHE A 97 -4.82 -0.72 -2.90
C PHE A 97 -5.78 -1.91 -3.03
N ALA A 98 -5.86 -2.78 -2.03
CA ALA A 98 -6.76 -3.93 -2.01
C ALA A 98 -8.23 -3.49 -2.16
N LYS A 99 -8.63 -2.41 -1.48
CA LYS A 99 -9.98 -1.86 -1.55
C LYS A 99 -10.29 -1.32 -2.96
N GLY A 100 -9.38 -0.58 -3.57
CA GLY A 100 -9.54 -0.05 -4.92
C GLY A 100 -9.66 -1.17 -5.95
N LEU A 101 -8.75 -2.14 -5.90
CA LEU A 101 -8.75 -3.29 -6.82
C LEU A 101 -10.01 -4.15 -6.64
N PHE A 102 -10.42 -4.43 -5.41
CA PHE A 102 -11.63 -5.21 -5.14
C PHE A 102 -12.89 -4.53 -5.70
N LYS A 103 -13.02 -3.22 -5.50
CA LYS A 103 -14.14 -2.44 -6.02
C LYS A 103 -14.18 -2.44 -7.56
N LEU A 104 -13.02 -2.30 -8.21
CA LEU A 104 -12.96 -2.37 -9.68
C LEU A 104 -13.36 -3.76 -10.20
N LEU A 105 -12.88 -4.84 -9.57
CA LEU A 105 -13.25 -6.21 -9.95
C LEU A 105 -14.73 -6.50 -9.77
N LEU A 106 -15.36 -5.92 -8.74
CA LEU A 106 -16.82 -5.97 -8.55
C LEU A 106 -17.55 -5.27 -9.70
N LYS A 107 -17.15 -4.04 -10.04
CA LYS A 107 -17.75 -3.28 -11.15
C LYS A 107 -17.66 -4.04 -12.47
N GLN A 108 -16.55 -4.75 -12.71
CA GLN A 108 -16.36 -5.58 -13.91
C GLN A 108 -17.11 -6.92 -13.88
N GLY A 109 -17.87 -7.22 -12.82
CA GLY A 109 -18.58 -8.49 -12.66
C GLY A 109 -17.68 -9.72 -12.50
N LYS A 110 -16.36 -9.51 -12.29
CA LYS A 110 -15.39 -10.61 -12.14
C LYS A 110 -15.45 -11.28 -10.76
N ILE A 111 -16.01 -10.59 -9.77
CA ILE A 111 -16.20 -11.08 -8.40
C ILE A 111 -17.62 -10.74 -7.97
N SER A 112 -18.28 -11.67 -7.25
CA SER A 112 -19.59 -11.43 -6.65
C SER A 112 -19.44 -10.88 -5.22
N GLU A 113 -20.21 -9.86 -4.85
CA GLU A 113 -20.30 -9.36 -3.47
C GLU A 113 -20.78 -10.41 -2.46
N ALA A 114 -21.59 -11.36 -2.92
CA ALA A 114 -22.17 -12.40 -2.07
C ALA A 114 -21.16 -13.33 -1.41
N VAL A 115 -19.89 -13.33 -1.87
CA VAL A 115 -18.85 -14.22 -1.36
C VAL A 115 -17.86 -13.43 -0.49
N SER A 116 -18.23 -13.20 0.79
CA SER A 116 -17.37 -12.58 1.79
C SER A 116 -15.98 -13.25 1.92
N VAL A 117 -15.92 -14.55 1.64
CA VAL A 117 -14.70 -15.36 1.60
C VAL A 117 -13.68 -14.81 0.61
N ASN A 118 -14.10 -14.52 -0.63
CA ASN A 118 -13.21 -14.01 -1.67
C ASN A 118 -12.63 -12.65 -1.27
N ARG A 119 -13.41 -11.82 -0.59
CA ARG A 119 -12.94 -10.53 -0.09
C ARG A 119 -11.84 -10.69 0.93
N ILE A 120 -12.00 -11.56 1.92
CA ILE A 120 -11.00 -11.79 2.97
C ILE A 120 -9.71 -12.33 2.34
N ILE A 121 -9.79 -13.34 1.48
CA ILE A 121 -8.61 -13.92 0.81
C ILE A 121 -7.90 -12.86 -0.02
N HIS A 122 -8.63 -12.06 -0.81
CA HIS A 122 -8.07 -11.00 -1.64
C HIS A 122 -7.28 -9.98 -0.81
N PHE A 123 -7.90 -9.45 0.26
CA PHE A 123 -7.25 -8.49 1.14
C PHE A 123 -6.03 -9.09 1.82
N THR A 124 -6.15 -10.28 2.39
CA THR A 124 -5.06 -10.94 3.11
C THR A 124 -3.89 -11.25 2.18
N PHE A 125 -4.16 -11.69 0.95
CA PHE A 125 -3.14 -11.95 -0.06
C PHE A 125 -2.35 -10.69 -0.41
N ILE A 126 -3.02 -9.56 -0.64
CA ILE A 126 -2.35 -8.28 -0.95
C ILE A 126 -1.52 -7.79 0.24
N LEU A 127 -2.03 -7.94 1.47
CA LEU A 127 -1.29 -7.59 2.68
C LEU A 127 -0.01 -8.43 2.83
N ILE A 128 -0.09 -9.75 2.64
CA ILE A 128 1.07 -10.64 2.66
C ILE A 128 2.07 -10.24 1.57
N ALA A 129 1.61 -10.04 0.34
CA ALA A 129 2.48 -9.62 -0.77
C ALA A 129 3.21 -8.30 -0.47
N SER A 130 2.52 -7.33 0.15
CA SER A 130 3.13 -6.06 0.55
C SER A 130 4.16 -6.23 1.66
N LEU A 131 3.91 -7.12 2.63
CA LEU A 131 4.86 -7.42 3.71
C LEU A 131 6.11 -8.17 3.24
N LEU A 132 6.07 -8.85 2.09
CA LEU A 132 7.27 -9.44 1.49
C LEU A 132 8.34 -8.39 1.16
N SER A 133 7.97 -7.11 1.04
CA SER A 133 8.92 -6.01 0.89
C SER A 133 9.94 -5.91 2.04
N TYR A 134 9.62 -6.46 3.22
CA TYR A 134 10.54 -6.51 4.36
C TYR A 134 11.73 -7.46 4.15
N SER A 135 11.64 -8.39 3.21
CA SER A 135 12.77 -9.26 2.84
C SER A 135 13.80 -8.58 1.93
N VAL A 136 13.43 -7.44 1.32
CA VAL A 136 14.24 -6.80 0.28
C VAL A 136 14.77 -5.43 0.70
N TYR A 137 13.99 -4.67 1.49
CA TYR A 137 14.31 -3.29 1.84
C TYR A 137 14.73 -3.15 3.31
N PRO A 138 15.57 -2.13 3.66
CA PRO A 138 15.94 -1.82 5.05
C PRO A 138 14.71 -1.77 5.96
N GLN A 139 14.88 -2.10 7.24
CA GLN A 139 13.76 -2.15 8.19
C GLN A 139 13.18 -0.78 8.53
N SER A 140 13.95 0.30 8.36
CA SER A 140 13.48 1.69 8.53
C SER A 140 12.83 2.27 7.28
N LEU A 141 12.35 3.50 7.40
CA LEU A 141 11.68 4.22 6.32
C LEU A 141 12.71 4.66 5.26
N SER A 142 12.84 3.90 4.18
CA SER A 142 13.71 4.21 3.05
C SER A 142 12.91 4.80 1.88
N TYR A 143 13.61 5.44 0.91
CA TYR A 143 12.97 5.90 -0.32
C TYR A 143 12.31 4.77 -1.12
N ASN A 144 12.87 3.55 -1.07
CA ASN A 144 12.27 2.39 -1.73
C ASN A 144 10.95 1.98 -1.06
N THR A 145 10.89 2.01 0.28
CA THR A 145 9.66 1.76 1.03
C THR A 145 8.61 2.81 0.74
N LEU A 146 9.00 4.10 0.75
CA LEU A 146 8.08 5.19 0.42
C LEU A 146 7.59 5.10 -1.02
N THR A 147 8.44 4.68 -1.96
CA THR A 147 8.02 4.41 -3.33
C THR A 147 6.94 3.33 -3.39
N LEU A 148 7.12 2.20 -2.69
CA LEU A 148 6.11 1.14 -2.61
C LEU A 148 4.78 1.68 -2.04
N VAL A 149 4.86 2.41 -0.93
CA VAL A 149 3.68 3.02 -0.27
C VAL A 149 2.96 3.97 -1.23
N ASN A 150 3.68 4.88 -1.89
CA ASN A 150 3.11 5.86 -2.81
C ASN A 150 2.49 5.21 -4.05
N VAL A 151 3.12 4.17 -4.61
CA VAL A 151 2.57 3.39 -5.73
C VAL A 151 1.28 2.70 -5.32
N GLN A 152 1.25 2.03 -4.18
CA GLN A 152 0.05 1.35 -3.69
C GLN A 152 -1.09 2.33 -3.38
N LEU A 153 -0.79 3.45 -2.73
CA LEU A 153 -1.78 4.48 -2.39
C LEU A 153 -2.37 5.11 -3.65
N SER A 154 -1.53 5.60 -4.57
CA SER A 154 -2.00 6.28 -5.77
C SER A 154 -2.78 5.34 -6.69
N ALA A 155 -2.26 4.13 -6.94
CA ALA A 155 -2.96 3.13 -7.73
C ALA A 155 -4.28 2.72 -7.06
N GLY A 156 -4.29 2.46 -5.76
CA GLY A 156 -5.49 2.11 -5.01
C GLY A 156 -6.57 3.18 -5.07
N LEU A 157 -6.19 4.46 -4.91
CA LEU A 157 -7.13 5.59 -5.00
C LEU A 157 -7.70 5.75 -6.41
N ILE A 158 -6.87 5.61 -7.44
CA ILE A 158 -7.33 5.71 -8.84
C ILE A 158 -8.26 4.55 -9.18
N LEU A 159 -7.89 3.31 -8.85
CA LEU A 159 -8.76 2.14 -9.06
C LEU A 159 -10.09 2.29 -8.33
N TYR A 160 -10.07 2.85 -7.11
CA TYR A 160 -11.26 3.14 -6.34
C TYR A 160 -12.11 4.23 -7.02
N ALA A 161 -11.51 5.33 -7.50
CA ALA A 161 -12.21 6.40 -8.21
C ALA A 161 -12.93 5.88 -9.46
N ILE A 162 -12.24 5.07 -10.28
CA ILE A 162 -12.78 4.48 -11.52
C ILE A 162 -13.91 3.47 -11.23
N SER A 163 -13.95 2.90 -10.04
CA SER A 163 -15.00 1.94 -9.66
C SER A 163 -16.36 2.58 -9.39
N PHE A 164 -16.46 3.91 -9.29
CA PHE A 164 -17.74 4.58 -9.16
C PHE A 164 -18.53 4.56 -10.48
N GLU A 165 -19.85 4.59 -10.39
CA GLU A 165 -20.74 4.75 -11.53
C GLU A 165 -20.74 6.21 -12.00
N GLU A 166 -20.89 6.43 -13.31
CA GLU A 166 -20.77 7.76 -13.96
C GLU A 166 -21.77 8.78 -13.43
N ASP A 167 -22.97 8.36 -13.08
CA ASP A 167 -24.04 9.24 -12.57
C ASP A 167 -23.73 9.83 -11.19
N LYS A 168 -22.72 9.30 -10.50
CA LYS A 168 -22.25 9.78 -9.21
C LYS A 168 -20.91 10.52 -9.32
N LEU A 169 -20.68 11.26 -10.41
CA LEU A 169 -19.51 12.13 -10.61
C LEU A 169 -19.54 13.24 -9.56
N SER A 170 -19.27 12.87 -8.37
CA SER A 170 -19.45 13.66 -7.18
C SER A 170 -18.11 14.28 -6.81
N TYR A 171 -18.15 15.39 -6.13
CA TYR A 171 -17.05 16.01 -5.40
C TYR A 171 -16.08 15.00 -4.75
N ARG A 172 -16.60 13.84 -4.31
CA ARG A 172 -15.79 12.75 -3.72
C ARG A 172 -14.76 12.17 -4.68
N ILE A 173 -15.10 11.95 -5.95
CA ILE A 173 -14.17 11.42 -6.96
C ILE A 173 -13.05 12.41 -7.19
N ASN A 174 -13.40 13.71 -7.35
CA ASN A 174 -12.41 14.77 -7.57
C ASN A 174 -11.44 14.87 -6.38
N VAL A 175 -11.94 14.77 -5.16
CA VAL A 175 -11.10 14.75 -3.93
C VAL A 175 -10.17 13.55 -3.94
N ILE A 176 -10.65 12.34 -4.27
CA ILE A 176 -9.82 11.13 -4.33
C ILE A 176 -8.72 11.27 -5.39
N LEU A 177 -9.05 11.79 -6.58
CA LEU A 177 -8.09 12.01 -7.66
C LEU A 177 -7.09 13.10 -7.30
N LEU A 178 -7.51 14.16 -6.60
CA LEU A 178 -6.61 15.20 -6.08
C LEU A 178 -5.58 14.60 -5.11
N PHE A 179 -6.03 13.76 -4.16
CA PHE A 179 -5.13 13.06 -3.25
C PHE A 179 -4.18 12.11 -3.98
N ALA A 180 -4.67 11.36 -4.97
CA ALA A 180 -3.82 10.51 -5.80
C ALA A 180 -2.75 11.35 -6.53
N GLY A 181 -3.15 12.48 -7.13
CA GLY A 181 -2.22 13.40 -7.78
C GLY A 181 -1.18 13.99 -6.82
N PHE A 182 -1.59 14.34 -5.60
CA PHE A 182 -0.66 14.81 -4.56
C PHE A 182 0.39 13.73 -4.21
N ILE A 183 -0.01 12.46 -4.04
CA ILE A 183 0.89 11.34 -3.76
C ILE A 183 1.87 11.12 -4.92
N VAL A 184 1.39 11.18 -6.16
CA VAL A 184 2.24 11.09 -7.37
C VAL A 184 3.23 12.25 -7.42
N GLY A 185 2.78 13.48 -7.10
CA GLY A 185 3.65 14.65 -6.98
C GLY A 185 4.71 14.47 -5.90
N PHE A 186 4.33 14.02 -4.71
CA PHE A 186 5.26 13.73 -3.62
C PHE A 186 6.30 12.66 -3.99
N GLN A 187 5.91 11.66 -4.81
CA GLN A 187 6.85 10.64 -5.29
C GLN A 187 8.05 11.20 -6.06
N ASN A 188 7.91 12.37 -6.72
CA ASN A 188 9.03 13.01 -7.39
C ASN A 188 10.12 13.48 -6.40
N PHE A 189 9.74 13.87 -5.19
CA PHE A 189 10.71 14.21 -4.12
C PHE A 189 11.34 12.98 -3.50
N VAL A 190 10.60 11.85 -3.43
CA VAL A 190 11.12 10.58 -2.91
C VAL A 190 12.10 9.94 -3.89
N LYS A 191 11.70 9.82 -5.17
CA LYS A 191 12.51 9.24 -6.23
C LYS A 191 12.01 9.75 -7.59
N PHE A 192 12.67 10.76 -8.13
CA PHE A 192 12.26 11.50 -9.32
C PHE A 192 11.92 10.60 -10.53
N THR A 193 12.80 9.65 -10.86
CA THR A 193 12.57 8.71 -11.98
C THR A 193 11.30 7.87 -11.82
N ASN A 194 11.03 7.43 -10.59
CA ASN A 194 9.83 6.64 -10.29
C ASN A 194 8.58 7.52 -10.24
N GLY A 195 8.71 8.79 -9.85
CA GLY A 195 7.62 9.77 -9.87
C GLY A 195 7.13 10.04 -11.28
N ILE A 196 8.04 10.30 -12.22
CA ILE A 196 7.71 10.49 -13.64
C ILE A 196 7.06 9.22 -14.21
N LEU A 197 7.66 8.05 -13.97
CA LEU A 197 7.11 6.78 -14.45
C LEU A 197 5.70 6.53 -13.92
N LEU A 198 5.49 6.76 -12.63
CA LEU A 198 4.18 6.60 -12.00
C LEU A 198 3.16 7.58 -12.58
N ALA A 199 3.53 8.85 -12.78
CA ALA A 199 2.68 9.85 -13.41
C ALA A 199 2.30 9.46 -14.85
N ALA A 200 3.27 8.98 -15.63
CA ALA A 200 3.04 8.53 -17.01
C ALA A 200 2.11 7.31 -17.07
N LEU A 201 2.35 6.29 -16.23
CA LEU A 201 1.52 5.07 -16.20
C LEU A 201 0.09 5.37 -15.75
N LEU A 202 -0.10 6.10 -14.65
CA LEU A 202 -1.43 6.40 -14.15
C LEU A 202 -2.17 7.40 -15.03
N GLY A 203 -1.47 8.39 -15.60
CA GLY A 203 -2.03 9.31 -16.58
C GLY A 203 -2.48 8.61 -17.86
N SER A 204 -1.66 7.72 -18.42
CA SER A 204 -2.02 6.91 -19.59
C SER A 204 -3.22 6.01 -19.30
N TYR A 205 -3.27 5.39 -18.13
CA TYR A 205 -4.39 4.57 -17.73
C TYR A 205 -5.70 5.38 -17.64
N LEU A 206 -5.66 6.57 -17.05
CA LEU A 206 -6.83 7.46 -16.97
C LEU A 206 -7.29 7.94 -18.36
N LEU A 207 -6.35 8.25 -19.26
CA LEU A 207 -6.67 8.63 -20.64
C LEU A 207 -7.35 7.49 -21.39
N ILE A 208 -6.82 6.27 -21.35
CA ILE A 208 -7.41 5.09 -22.00
C ILE A 208 -8.81 4.82 -21.42
N PHE A 209 -8.95 4.93 -20.09
CA PHE A 209 -10.25 4.74 -19.45
C PHE A 209 -11.27 5.80 -19.89
N SER A 210 -10.86 7.06 -19.99
CA SER A 210 -11.72 8.15 -20.47
C SER A 210 -12.17 7.92 -21.92
N ILE A 211 -11.27 7.51 -22.83
CA ILE A 211 -11.60 7.25 -24.23
C ILE A 211 -12.59 6.09 -24.40
N ASN A 212 -12.49 5.06 -23.58
CA ASN A 212 -13.34 3.89 -23.68
C ASN A 212 -14.75 4.09 -23.09
N ASN A 213 -14.96 5.17 -22.33
CA ASN A 213 -16.25 5.50 -21.71
C ASN A 213 -16.96 6.69 -22.36
N THR A 214 -16.39 7.28 -23.42
CA THR A 214 -17.04 8.26 -24.32
C THR A 214 -17.57 7.57 -25.56
#